data_90e78c02afe2066f0770de765afb7de1
#
_entry.id   90e78c02afe2066f0770de765afb7de1
#
_cell.length_a   1.000
_cell.length_b   1.000
_cell.length_c   1.000
_cell.angle_alpha   90.00
_cell.angle_beta   90.00
_cell.angle_gamma   90.00
#
_symmetry.space_group_name_H-M   'P 1'
#
loop_
_entity.id
_entity.type
_entity.pdbx_description
1 polymer ?
#
loop_
_entity_poly.entity_id
_entity_poly.type
_entity_poly.pdbx_seq_one_letter_code
_entity_poly.pdbx_strand_id
1 'polypeptide(L)'
;MELTEKLAQLDGLQKKLYAFTCAESSLYLDSVTVAPKNTAEGRGVALSILAGERQKLLTAPETKALLDELAAEQDKLDPLHKREVELLRRECEKMTRIPAEEYMAYTELTNRASDVWHKAKENNDFASFCPILQELVDYNRKFAVYYDAEKAPYDALLNEYERGVDSKQLDAFFDTLREGIVPLIRAIGEKPQIDDSFLHLEYPADRQKAFADYIMEVMGIDRSHCGLGETEHPFTLEFNNKDVRITTNYDLHNVASSMYSVL
;
A
#
# COMPACT_ATOMS: atom_id res chain seq x y z
N MET A 1 -29.70 17.08 -12.49
CA MET A 1 -28.46 17.49 -13.18
C MET A 1 -28.29 16.73 -14.48
N GLU A 2 -27.77 17.38 -15.51
CA GLU A 2 -27.40 16.67 -16.73
C GLU A 2 -26.18 15.76 -16.48
N LEU A 3 -26.07 14.67 -17.24
CA LEU A 3 -25.00 13.67 -17.06
C LEU A 3 -23.58 14.31 -17.13
N THR A 4 -23.38 15.23 -18.05
CA THR A 4 -22.11 15.96 -18.20
C THR A 4 -21.74 16.75 -16.92
N GLU A 5 -22.70 17.36 -16.25
CA GLU A 5 -22.46 18.06 -14.99
C GLU A 5 -22.08 17.10 -13.86
N LYS A 6 -22.75 15.94 -13.81
CA LYS A 6 -22.42 14.87 -12.83
C LYS A 6 -21.00 14.33 -13.04
N LEU A 7 -20.60 14.09 -14.27
CA LEU A 7 -19.23 13.64 -14.60
C LEU A 7 -18.18 14.71 -14.27
N ALA A 8 -18.48 16.00 -14.49
CA ALA A 8 -17.59 17.08 -14.06
C ALA A 8 -17.45 17.15 -12.52
N GLN A 9 -18.52 16.86 -11.78
CA GLN A 9 -18.46 16.77 -10.32
C GLN A 9 -17.68 15.54 -9.85
N LEU A 10 -17.82 14.39 -10.51
CA LEU A 10 -17.03 13.19 -10.25
C LEU A 10 -15.53 13.46 -10.45
N ASP A 11 -15.16 14.09 -11.57
CA ASP A 11 -13.77 14.50 -11.85
C ASP A 11 -13.24 15.47 -10.77
N GLY A 12 -14.07 16.42 -10.33
CA GLY A 12 -13.75 17.32 -9.23
C GLY A 12 -13.53 16.60 -7.89
N LEU A 13 -14.35 15.59 -7.59
CA LEU A 13 -14.19 14.73 -6.41
C LEU A 13 -12.88 13.94 -6.48
N GLN A 14 -12.61 13.31 -7.61
CA GLN A 14 -11.39 12.53 -7.81
C GLN A 14 -10.12 13.36 -7.67
N LYS A 15 -10.10 14.59 -8.22
CA LYS A 15 -8.98 15.52 -8.05
C LYS A 15 -8.71 15.85 -6.58
N LYS A 16 -9.76 16.02 -5.78
CA LYS A 16 -9.60 16.25 -4.34
C LYS A 16 -9.06 15.02 -3.62
N LEU A 17 -9.61 13.83 -3.90
CA LEU A 17 -9.13 12.56 -3.34
C LEU A 17 -7.67 12.30 -3.72
N TYR A 18 -7.32 12.53 -4.97
CA TYR A 18 -5.94 12.44 -5.46
C TYR A 18 -5.00 13.40 -4.71
N ALA A 19 -5.42 14.65 -4.45
CA ALA A 19 -4.61 15.61 -3.71
C ALA A 19 -4.32 15.12 -2.27
N PHE A 20 -5.30 14.53 -1.58
CA PHE A 20 -5.09 13.91 -0.27
C PHE A 20 -4.11 12.74 -0.35
N THR A 21 -4.31 11.82 -1.30
CA THR A 21 -3.43 10.68 -1.51
C THR A 21 -1.99 11.13 -1.80
N CYS A 22 -1.79 12.14 -2.65
CA CYS A 22 -0.47 12.70 -2.92
C CYS A 22 0.20 13.27 -1.67
N ALA A 23 -0.55 14.00 -0.84
CA ALA A 23 -0.01 14.58 0.40
C ALA A 23 0.37 13.47 1.41
N GLU A 24 -0.52 12.50 1.65
CA GLU A 24 -0.30 11.37 2.54
C GLU A 24 0.89 10.52 2.07
N SER A 25 0.95 10.19 0.79
CA SER A 25 2.03 9.41 0.18
C SER A 25 3.38 10.15 0.20
N SER A 26 3.39 11.48 0.01
CA SER A 26 4.60 12.29 0.10
C SER A 26 5.15 12.31 1.53
N LEU A 27 4.28 12.46 2.53
CA LEU A 27 4.67 12.39 3.94
C LEU A 27 5.19 11.01 4.32
N TYR A 28 4.58 9.95 3.78
CA TYR A 28 5.06 8.58 3.98
C TYR A 28 6.45 8.38 3.35
N LEU A 29 6.63 8.75 2.07
CA LEU A 29 7.91 8.62 1.36
C LEU A 29 9.02 9.38 2.09
N ASP A 30 8.77 10.63 2.47
CA ASP A 30 9.71 11.44 3.26
C ASP A 30 10.12 10.71 4.55
N SER A 31 9.14 10.12 5.25
CA SER A 31 9.35 9.44 6.53
C SER A 31 10.29 8.25 6.48
N VAL A 32 10.29 7.53 5.36
CA VAL A 32 11.07 6.30 5.20
C VAL A 32 12.35 6.50 4.37
N THR A 33 12.61 7.73 3.90
CA THR A 33 13.80 8.03 3.08
C THR A 33 14.69 9.11 3.69
N VAL A 34 14.20 10.35 3.85
CA VAL A 34 15.03 11.52 4.19
C VAL A 34 14.67 12.22 5.49
N ALA A 35 13.51 11.94 6.09
CA ALA A 35 13.10 12.59 7.32
C ALA A 35 14.06 12.30 8.50
N PRO A 36 14.34 13.29 9.37
CA PRO A 36 15.09 13.02 10.60
C PRO A 36 14.38 12.00 11.51
N LYS A 37 15.17 11.17 12.23
CA LYS A 37 14.70 10.00 12.99
C LYS A 37 13.60 10.28 14.05
N ASN A 38 13.45 11.49 14.55
CA ASN A 38 12.52 11.80 15.66
C ASN A 38 11.40 12.76 15.22
N THR A 39 10.81 12.57 14.05
CA THR A 39 9.78 13.45 13.49
C THR A 39 8.38 12.80 13.41
N ALA A 40 8.23 11.57 13.91
CA ALA A 40 7.01 10.78 13.77
C ALA A 40 5.77 11.42 14.39
N GLU A 41 5.89 12.11 15.54
CA GLU A 41 4.76 12.71 16.27
C GLU A 41 4.05 13.78 15.42
N GLY A 42 4.78 14.80 14.97
CA GLY A 42 4.19 15.87 14.14
C GLY A 42 3.63 15.37 12.81
N ARG A 43 4.30 14.39 12.19
CA ARG A 43 3.81 13.74 10.99
C ARG A 43 2.52 12.94 11.24
N GLY A 44 2.44 12.22 12.37
CA GLY A 44 1.24 11.49 12.77
C GLY A 44 0.02 12.40 12.90
N VAL A 45 0.17 13.56 13.52
CA VAL A 45 -0.88 14.58 13.60
C VAL A 45 -1.31 15.05 12.20
N ALA A 46 -0.35 15.37 11.33
CA ALA A 46 -0.66 15.81 9.97
C ALA A 46 -1.41 14.74 9.17
N LEU A 47 -0.94 13.48 9.19
CA LEU A 47 -1.59 12.36 8.51
C LEU A 47 -3.00 12.09 9.05
N SER A 48 -3.19 12.15 10.37
CA SER A 48 -4.50 11.97 11.01
C SER A 48 -5.51 13.03 10.55
N ILE A 49 -5.08 14.30 10.46
CA ILE A 49 -5.94 15.38 9.96
C ILE A 49 -6.30 15.17 8.48
N LEU A 50 -5.32 14.86 7.63
CA LEU A 50 -5.53 14.59 6.21
C LEU A 50 -6.50 13.41 6.00
N ALA A 51 -6.29 12.32 6.73
CA ALA A 51 -7.17 11.16 6.69
C ALA A 51 -8.61 11.50 7.12
N GLY A 52 -8.77 12.29 8.17
CA GLY A 52 -10.08 12.77 8.63
C GLY A 52 -10.79 13.64 7.59
N GLU A 53 -10.10 14.57 6.95
CA GLU A 53 -10.68 15.40 5.90
C GLU A 53 -11.03 14.59 4.64
N ARG A 54 -10.18 13.63 4.27
CA ARG A 54 -10.48 12.68 3.19
C ARG A 54 -11.70 11.83 3.49
N GLN A 55 -11.83 11.32 4.72
CA GLN A 55 -13.01 10.57 5.14
C GLN A 55 -14.28 11.43 5.10
N LYS A 56 -14.26 12.68 5.59
CA LYS A 56 -15.39 13.61 5.50
C LYS A 56 -15.83 13.82 4.04
N LEU A 57 -14.88 13.97 3.13
CA LEU A 57 -15.19 14.11 1.71
C LEU A 57 -15.88 12.86 1.14
N LEU A 58 -15.38 11.67 1.48
CA LEU A 58 -15.97 10.38 1.04
C LEU A 58 -17.35 10.12 1.65
N THR A 59 -17.56 10.51 2.89
CA THR A 59 -18.83 10.25 3.61
C THR A 59 -19.84 11.38 3.51
N ALA A 60 -19.53 12.45 2.79
CA ALA A 60 -20.42 13.59 2.60
C ALA A 60 -21.71 13.18 1.89
N PRO A 61 -22.89 13.66 2.34
CA PRO A 61 -24.18 13.37 1.70
C PRO A 61 -24.19 13.68 0.20
N GLU A 62 -23.50 14.76 -0.19
CA GLU A 62 -23.40 15.21 -1.59
C GLU A 62 -22.60 14.20 -2.44
N THR A 63 -21.52 13.65 -1.88
CA THR A 63 -20.70 12.61 -2.55
C THR A 63 -21.55 11.35 -2.75
N LYS A 64 -22.24 10.91 -1.72
CA LYS A 64 -23.14 9.75 -1.81
C LYS A 64 -24.24 9.97 -2.85
N ALA A 65 -24.92 11.11 -2.82
CA ALA A 65 -25.98 11.44 -3.77
C ALA A 65 -25.47 11.43 -5.22
N LEU A 66 -24.31 12.05 -5.48
CA LEU A 66 -23.68 12.06 -6.80
C LEU A 66 -23.40 10.63 -7.31
N LEU A 67 -22.81 9.80 -6.48
CA LEU A 67 -22.47 8.43 -6.84
C LEU A 67 -23.71 7.54 -7.04
N ASP A 68 -24.76 7.72 -6.25
CA ASP A 68 -26.03 7.01 -6.41
C ASP A 68 -26.75 7.42 -7.70
N GLU A 69 -26.75 8.73 -8.04
CA GLU A 69 -27.29 9.22 -9.30
C GLU A 69 -26.54 8.69 -10.52
N LEU A 70 -25.20 8.68 -10.48
CA LEU A 70 -24.37 8.12 -11.56
C LEU A 70 -24.57 6.61 -11.70
N ALA A 71 -24.67 5.88 -10.60
CA ALA A 71 -24.93 4.45 -10.60
C ALA A 71 -26.32 4.10 -11.20
N ALA A 72 -27.33 4.95 -10.96
CA ALA A 72 -28.65 4.78 -11.58
C ALA A 72 -28.63 5.00 -13.10
N GLU A 73 -27.64 5.71 -13.62
CA GLU A 73 -27.43 5.96 -15.05
C GLU A 73 -26.27 5.15 -15.65
N GLN A 74 -25.84 4.07 -15.00
CA GLN A 74 -24.65 3.31 -15.37
C GLN A 74 -24.61 2.84 -16.83
N ASP A 75 -25.76 2.62 -17.48
CA ASP A 75 -25.84 2.20 -18.88
C ASP A 75 -25.45 3.31 -19.87
N LYS A 76 -25.44 4.56 -19.41
CA LYS A 76 -24.99 5.74 -20.17
C LYS A 76 -23.51 6.06 -19.96
N LEU A 77 -22.85 5.41 -18.99
CA LEU A 77 -21.44 5.62 -18.67
C LEU A 77 -20.57 4.74 -19.57
N ASP A 78 -19.43 5.29 -19.97
CA ASP A 78 -18.39 4.45 -20.55
C ASP A 78 -17.77 3.49 -19.49
N PRO A 79 -17.03 2.46 -19.92
CA PRO A 79 -16.51 1.45 -19.02
C PRO A 79 -15.61 2.00 -17.89
N LEU A 80 -14.87 3.07 -18.15
CA LEU A 80 -14.00 3.69 -17.15
C LEU A 80 -14.80 4.36 -16.04
N HIS A 81 -15.69 5.29 -16.40
CA HIS A 81 -16.53 5.98 -15.41
C HIS A 81 -17.45 5.00 -14.65
N LYS A 82 -17.95 3.96 -15.33
CA LYS A 82 -18.74 2.91 -14.65
C LYS A 82 -17.92 2.24 -13.54
N ARG A 83 -16.68 1.90 -13.83
CA ARG A 83 -15.79 1.27 -12.85
C ARG A 83 -15.38 2.23 -11.72
N GLU A 84 -15.13 3.48 -12.05
CA GLU A 84 -14.84 4.52 -11.07
C GLU A 84 -15.97 4.71 -10.07
N VAL A 85 -17.20 4.84 -10.55
CA VAL A 85 -18.39 4.96 -9.70
C VAL A 85 -18.55 3.74 -8.79
N GLU A 86 -18.36 2.53 -9.33
CA GLU A 86 -18.42 1.29 -8.54
C GLU A 86 -17.38 1.30 -7.39
N LEU A 87 -16.14 1.64 -7.69
CA LEU A 87 -15.05 1.65 -6.72
C LEU A 87 -15.25 2.73 -5.65
N LEU A 88 -15.64 3.94 -6.06
CA LEU A 88 -15.88 5.04 -5.13
C LEU A 88 -17.10 4.77 -4.22
N ARG A 89 -18.19 4.18 -4.75
CA ARG A 89 -19.33 3.78 -3.89
C ARG A 89 -18.89 2.80 -2.81
N ARG A 90 -18.13 1.79 -3.18
CA ARG A 90 -17.61 0.82 -2.21
C ARG A 90 -16.74 1.50 -1.14
N GLU A 91 -15.86 2.41 -1.54
CA GLU A 91 -15.02 3.15 -0.59
C GLU A 91 -15.86 4.05 0.33
N CYS A 92 -16.86 4.75 -0.20
CA CYS A 92 -17.80 5.54 0.59
C CYS A 92 -18.59 4.68 1.59
N GLU A 93 -19.09 3.53 1.17
CA GLU A 93 -19.81 2.60 2.04
C GLU A 93 -18.90 2.11 3.18
N LYS A 94 -17.66 1.74 2.87
CA LYS A 94 -16.66 1.31 3.86
C LYS A 94 -16.36 2.44 4.86
N MET A 95 -16.04 3.62 4.37
CA MET A 95 -15.68 4.76 5.22
C MET A 95 -16.83 5.26 6.07
N THR A 96 -18.07 5.13 5.60
CA THR A 96 -19.26 5.48 6.38
C THR A 96 -19.46 4.57 7.60
N ARG A 97 -18.98 3.32 7.55
CA ARG A 97 -19.10 2.37 8.67
C ARG A 97 -18.07 2.61 9.77
N ILE A 98 -16.96 3.29 9.47
CA ILE A 98 -15.90 3.55 10.44
C ILE A 98 -16.11 4.91 11.10
N PRO A 99 -16.21 4.99 12.45
CA PRO A 99 -16.27 6.27 13.15
C PRO A 99 -15.03 7.12 12.85
N ALA A 100 -15.24 8.41 12.55
CA ALA A 100 -14.17 9.30 12.11
C ALA A 100 -13.02 9.42 13.12
N GLU A 101 -13.35 9.51 14.40
CA GLU A 101 -12.34 9.58 15.47
C GLU A 101 -11.48 8.31 15.54
N GLU A 102 -12.06 7.15 15.29
CA GLU A 102 -11.33 5.88 15.28
C GLU A 102 -10.44 5.74 14.04
N TYR A 103 -10.91 6.21 12.89
CA TYR A 103 -10.11 6.22 11.67
C TYR A 103 -8.87 7.14 11.81
N MET A 104 -9.05 8.33 12.38
CA MET A 104 -7.97 9.26 12.66
C MET A 104 -6.98 8.68 13.68
N ALA A 105 -7.47 8.10 14.78
CA ALA A 105 -6.63 7.46 15.80
C ALA A 105 -5.83 6.27 15.23
N TYR A 106 -6.44 5.48 14.36
CA TYR A 106 -5.75 4.38 13.68
C TYR A 106 -4.66 4.89 12.73
N THR A 107 -4.91 5.98 12.00
CA THR A 107 -3.91 6.61 11.13
C THR A 107 -2.70 7.09 11.92
N GLU A 108 -2.93 7.71 13.07
CA GLU A 108 -1.84 8.12 13.97
C GLU A 108 -1.09 6.91 14.54
N LEU A 109 -1.82 5.87 14.95
CA LEU A 109 -1.25 4.61 15.45
C LEU A 109 -0.35 3.95 14.40
N THR A 110 -0.79 3.84 13.14
CA THR A 110 0.01 3.22 12.07
C THR A 110 1.30 3.99 11.79
N ASN A 111 1.27 5.33 11.82
CA ASN A 111 2.48 6.13 11.69
C ASN A 111 3.45 5.90 12.86
N ARG A 112 2.95 5.89 14.11
CA ARG A 112 3.75 5.60 15.30
C ARG A 112 4.30 4.17 15.28
N ALA A 113 3.49 3.21 14.82
CA ALA A 113 3.89 1.80 14.73
C ALA A 113 5.03 1.59 13.73
N SER A 114 5.04 2.31 12.62
CA SER A 114 6.12 2.27 11.64
C SER A 114 7.46 2.70 12.28
N ASP A 115 7.47 3.80 13.04
CA ASP A 115 8.67 4.30 13.73
C ASP A 115 9.17 3.32 14.82
N VAL A 116 8.25 2.73 15.59
CA VAL A 116 8.60 1.71 16.60
C VAL A 116 9.14 0.44 15.93
N TRP A 117 8.53 0.03 14.82
CA TRP A 117 8.98 -1.14 14.06
C TRP A 117 10.40 -0.98 13.52
N HIS A 118 10.73 0.18 12.92
CA HIS A 118 12.08 0.46 12.44
C HIS A 118 13.12 0.31 13.56
N LYS A 119 12.88 0.94 14.72
CA LYS A 119 13.78 0.86 15.87
C LYS A 119 13.93 -0.57 16.40
N ALA A 120 12.82 -1.29 16.50
CA ALA A 120 12.81 -2.68 16.96
C ALA A 120 13.58 -3.59 16.00
N LYS A 121 13.42 -3.40 14.69
CA LYS A 121 14.13 -4.16 13.66
C LYS A 121 15.64 -3.88 13.66
N GLU A 122 16.05 -2.61 13.72
CA GLU A 122 17.48 -2.22 13.82
C GLU A 122 18.16 -2.89 15.02
N ASN A 123 17.44 -3.04 16.15
CA ASN A 123 17.97 -3.61 17.38
C ASN A 123 17.68 -5.11 17.58
N ASN A 124 17.00 -5.75 16.61
CA ASN A 124 16.50 -7.13 16.73
C ASN A 124 15.67 -7.34 18.02
N ASP A 125 14.85 -6.35 18.39
CA ASP A 125 14.05 -6.28 19.61
C ASP A 125 12.55 -6.37 19.32
N PHE A 126 12.06 -7.59 19.07
CA PHE A 126 10.64 -7.83 18.84
C PHE A 126 9.78 -7.47 20.06
N ALA A 127 10.32 -7.60 21.27
CA ALA A 127 9.58 -7.34 22.52
C ALA A 127 9.12 -5.88 22.61
N SER A 128 9.93 -4.93 22.16
CA SER A 128 9.55 -3.51 22.12
C SER A 128 8.46 -3.20 21.11
N PHE A 129 8.30 -4.02 20.05
CA PHE A 129 7.26 -3.86 19.03
C PHE A 129 5.92 -4.50 19.45
N CYS A 130 5.93 -5.56 20.25
CA CYS A 130 4.74 -6.31 20.63
C CYS A 130 3.56 -5.45 21.13
N PRO A 131 3.73 -4.46 22.01
CA PRO A 131 2.62 -3.68 22.52
C PRO A 131 1.86 -2.94 21.41
N ILE A 132 2.60 -2.25 20.53
CA ILE A 132 1.97 -1.49 19.44
C ILE A 132 1.40 -2.42 18.35
N LEU A 133 2.00 -3.57 18.13
CA LEU A 133 1.44 -4.62 17.26
C LEU A 133 0.09 -5.11 17.80
N GLN A 134 -0.04 -5.28 19.11
CA GLN A 134 -1.31 -5.65 19.73
C GLN A 134 -2.38 -4.58 19.49
N GLU A 135 -2.04 -3.29 19.65
CA GLU A 135 -2.97 -2.19 19.35
C GLU A 135 -3.44 -2.24 17.89
N LEU A 136 -2.53 -2.48 16.94
CA LEU A 136 -2.86 -2.63 15.51
C LEU A 136 -3.82 -3.81 15.27
N VAL A 137 -3.56 -4.96 15.91
CA VAL A 137 -4.42 -6.15 15.79
C VAL A 137 -5.82 -5.87 16.34
N ASP A 138 -5.92 -5.17 17.47
CA ASP A 138 -7.19 -4.85 18.10
C ASP A 138 -8.02 -3.86 17.25
N TYR A 139 -7.38 -2.86 16.62
CA TYR A 139 -8.04 -2.00 15.65
C TYR A 139 -8.52 -2.77 14.41
N ASN A 140 -7.69 -3.66 13.86
CA ASN A 140 -8.10 -4.46 12.70
C ASN A 140 -9.26 -5.41 13.02
N ARG A 141 -9.29 -6.03 14.21
CA ARG A 141 -10.45 -6.82 14.67
C ARG A 141 -11.71 -5.98 14.78
N LYS A 142 -11.59 -4.76 15.26
CA LYS A 142 -12.70 -3.81 15.37
C LYS A 142 -13.19 -3.38 13.98
N PHE A 143 -12.29 -3.07 13.06
CA PHE A 143 -12.64 -2.71 11.69
C PHE A 143 -13.27 -3.87 10.91
N ALA A 144 -12.85 -5.10 11.16
CA ALA A 144 -13.50 -6.28 10.58
C ALA A 144 -15.01 -6.32 10.89
N VAL A 145 -15.40 -5.95 12.12
CA VAL A 145 -16.82 -5.87 12.51
C VAL A 145 -17.53 -4.72 11.79
N TYR A 146 -16.87 -3.58 11.59
CA TYR A 146 -17.46 -2.47 10.83
C TYR A 146 -17.63 -2.82 9.35
N TYR A 147 -16.69 -3.57 8.77
CA TYR A 147 -16.77 -3.99 7.37
C TYR A 147 -17.88 -5.03 7.15
N ASP A 148 -17.94 -6.06 7.97
CA ASP A 148 -18.95 -7.10 7.88
C ASP A 148 -19.02 -7.92 9.19
N ALA A 149 -19.99 -7.60 10.04
CA ALA A 149 -20.17 -8.26 11.32
C ALA A 149 -20.66 -9.72 11.21
N GLU A 150 -21.14 -10.14 10.03
CA GLU A 150 -21.63 -11.52 9.80
C GLU A 150 -20.52 -12.45 9.37
N LYS A 151 -19.40 -11.91 8.86
CA LYS A 151 -18.24 -12.69 8.45
C LYS A 151 -17.27 -12.96 9.61
N ALA A 152 -16.50 -14.03 9.48
CA ALA A 152 -15.31 -14.19 10.32
C ALA A 152 -14.39 -12.96 10.16
N PRO A 153 -13.78 -12.45 11.24
CA PRO A 153 -12.97 -11.24 11.18
C PRO A 153 -11.87 -11.27 10.09
N TYR A 154 -11.24 -12.43 9.90
CA TYR A 154 -10.23 -12.61 8.86
C TYR A 154 -10.83 -12.46 7.45
N ASP A 155 -11.99 -13.06 7.17
CA ASP A 155 -12.64 -12.99 5.86
C ASP A 155 -13.17 -11.59 5.55
N ALA A 156 -13.61 -10.85 6.59
CA ALA A 156 -14.00 -9.45 6.43
C ALA A 156 -12.80 -8.57 6.02
N LEU A 157 -11.62 -8.80 6.62
CA LEU A 157 -10.38 -8.09 6.28
C LEU A 157 -9.80 -8.58 4.94
N LEU A 158 -9.85 -9.88 4.67
CA LEU A 158 -9.39 -10.47 3.41
C LEU A 158 -10.06 -9.82 2.20
N ASN A 159 -11.35 -9.50 2.29
CA ASN A 159 -12.10 -8.85 1.22
C ASN A 159 -11.56 -7.44 0.83
N GLU A 160 -10.70 -6.83 1.64
CA GLU A 160 -10.01 -5.58 1.30
C GLU A 160 -8.83 -5.81 0.34
N TYR A 161 -8.26 -7.01 0.33
CA TYR A 161 -7.13 -7.41 -0.51
C TYR A 161 -7.58 -8.30 -1.68
N GLU A 162 -8.39 -9.31 -1.37
CA GLU A 162 -8.89 -10.30 -2.35
C GLU A 162 -10.43 -10.28 -2.38
N ARG A 163 -10.97 -9.38 -3.20
CA ARG A 163 -12.40 -9.11 -3.24
C ARG A 163 -13.23 -10.34 -3.61
N GLY A 164 -14.15 -10.71 -2.73
CA GLY A 164 -15.09 -11.81 -2.95
C GLY A 164 -14.51 -13.20 -2.69
N VAL A 165 -13.28 -13.26 -2.18
CA VAL A 165 -12.61 -14.49 -1.78
C VAL A 165 -12.73 -14.65 -0.26
N ASP A 166 -12.97 -15.87 0.21
CA ASP A 166 -12.97 -16.25 1.62
C ASP A 166 -11.83 -17.21 1.96
N SER A 167 -11.59 -17.44 3.25
CA SER A 167 -10.53 -18.33 3.73
C SER A 167 -10.69 -19.77 3.20
N LYS A 168 -11.93 -20.25 3.04
CA LYS A 168 -12.19 -21.60 2.52
C LYS A 168 -11.74 -21.75 1.06
N GLN A 169 -11.97 -20.72 0.25
CA GLN A 169 -11.52 -20.71 -1.15
C GLN A 169 -9.99 -20.64 -1.22
N LEU A 170 -9.35 -19.82 -0.34
CA LEU A 170 -7.90 -19.75 -0.25
C LEU A 170 -7.28 -21.06 0.22
N ASP A 171 -7.87 -21.74 1.21
CA ASP A 171 -7.38 -23.04 1.68
C ASP A 171 -7.35 -24.06 0.55
N ALA A 172 -8.43 -24.17 -0.24
CA ALA A 172 -8.49 -25.06 -1.40
C ALA A 172 -7.44 -24.69 -2.48
N PHE A 173 -7.23 -23.39 -2.73
CA PHE A 173 -6.22 -22.91 -3.65
C PHE A 173 -4.80 -23.24 -3.17
N PHE A 174 -4.49 -22.96 -1.90
CA PHE A 174 -3.16 -23.24 -1.34
C PHE A 174 -2.88 -24.73 -1.18
N ASP A 175 -3.88 -25.57 -0.94
CA ASP A 175 -3.70 -27.01 -0.92
C ASP A 175 -3.28 -27.51 -2.32
N THR A 176 -3.94 -27.04 -3.36
CA THR A 176 -3.56 -27.34 -4.76
C THR A 176 -2.15 -26.89 -5.08
N LEU A 177 -1.78 -25.67 -4.68
CA LEU A 177 -0.41 -25.14 -4.87
C LEU A 177 0.61 -25.99 -4.10
N ARG A 178 0.32 -26.36 -2.86
CA ARG A 178 1.21 -27.15 -2.02
C ARG A 178 1.49 -28.52 -2.63
N GLU A 179 0.45 -29.20 -3.14
CA GLU A 179 0.57 -30.47 -3.83
C GLU A 179 1.49 -30.41 -5.05
N GLY A 180 1.43 -29.31 -5.83
CA GLY A 180 2.26 -29.12 -7.03
C GLY A 180 3.67 -28.57 -6.71
N ILE A 181 3.77 -27.56 -5.88
CA ILE A 181 5.01 -26.80 -5.67
C ILE A 181 5.97 -27.52 -4.70
N VAL A 182 5.48 -28.12 -3.62
CA VAL A 182 6.36 -28.76 -2.61
C VAL A 182 7.18 -29.90 -3.20
N PRO A 183 6.63 -30.84 -4.02
CA PRO A 183 7.45 -31.86 -4.69
C PRO A 183 8.49 -31.26 -5.62
N LEU A 184 8.14 -30.18 -6.34
CA LEU A 184 9.05 -29.48 -7.25
C LEU A 184 10.22 -28.85 -6.48
N ILE A 185 9.96 -28.13 -5.39
CA ILE A 185 11.01 -27.53 -4.53
C ILE A 185 11.93 -28.62 -3.99
N ARG A 186 11.40 -29.76 -3.54
CA ARG A 186 12.20 -30.89 -3.06
C ARG A 186 13.09 -31.45 -4.18
N ALA A 187 12.52 -31.66 -5.36
CA ALA A 187 13.26 -32.17 -6.51
C ALA A 187 14.37 -31.21 -6.97
N ILE A 188 14.15 -29.89 -6.88
CA ILE A 188 15.18 -28.87 -7.16
C ILE A 188 16.27 -28.91 -6.08
N GLY A 189 15.91 -29.05 -4.80
CA GLY A 189 16.85 -29.12 -3.68
C GLY A 189 17.77 -30.35 -3.75
N GLU A 190 17.34 -31.45 -4.40
CA GLU A 190 18.14 -32.67 -4.63
C GLU A 190 19.15 -32.52 -5.81
N LYS A 191 19.04 -31.45 -6.62
CA LYS A 191 19.95 -31.22 -7.73
C LYS A 191 21.19 -30.46 -7.28
N PRO A 192 22.32 -30.62 -8.00
CA PRO A 192 23.45 -29.74 -7.77
C PRO A 192 23.01 -28.27 -7.87
N GLN A 193 23.31 -27.49 -6.82
CA GLN A 193 22.96 -26.08 -6.82
C GLN A 193 23.91 -25.30 -7.75
N ILE A 194 23.39 -24.26 -8.38
CA ILE A 194 24.19 -23.33 -9.17
C ILE A 194 25.07 -22.53 -8.21
N ASP A 195 26.33 -22.37 -8.54
CA ASP A 195 27.24 -21.52 -7.77
C ASP A 195 26.81 -20.05 -7.91
N ASP A 196 26.28 -19.50 -6.85
CA ASP A 196 25.84 -18.11 -6.71
C ASP A 196 26.77 -17.27 -5.84
N SER A 197 27.92 -17.80 -5.48
CA SER A 197 28.91 -17.13 -4.60
C SER A 197 29.29 -15.74 -5.08
N PHE A 198 29.27 -15.50 -6.39
CA PHE A 198 29.52 -14.17 -6.96
C PHE A 198 28.46 -13.12 -6.55
N LEU A 199 27.25 -13.50 -6.17
CA LEU A 199 26.22 -12.57 -5.67
C LEU A 199 26.48 -12.10 -4.23
N HIS A 200 27.36 -12.80 -3.50
CA HIS A 200 27.66 -12.58 -2.09
C HIS A 200 29.07 -11.99 -1.85
N LEU A 201 29.74 -11.55 -2.91
CA LEU A 201 30.99 -10.79 -2.78
C LEU A 201 30.71 -9.42 -2.14
N GLU A 202 31.76 -8.68 -1.81
CA GLU A 202 31.63 -7.31 -1.35
C GLU A 202 31.28 -6.37 -2.51
N TYR A 203 30.08 -5.82 -2.47
CA TYR A 203 29.57 -4.85 -3.44
C TYR A 203 29.28 -3.51 -2.72
N PRO A 204 30.22 -2.55 -2.71
CA PRO A 204 30.00 -1.26 -2.07
C PRO A 204 28.76 -0.54 -2.60
N ALA A 205 28.04 0.16 -1.70
CA ALA A 205 26.75 0.79 -2.02
C ALA A 205 26.83 1.78 -3.20
N ASP A 206 27.93 2.53 -3.33
CA ASP A 206 28.18 3.43 -4.46
C ASP A 206 28.25 2.67 -5.80
N ARG A 207 28.80 1.47 -5.82
CA ARG A 207 28.85 0.60 -7.01
C ARG A 207 27.50 0.00 -7.34
N GLN A 208 26.76 -0.44 -6.34
CA GLN A 208 25.37 -0.92 -6.53
C GLN A 208 24.48 0.18 -7.04
N LYS A 209 24.61 1.41 -6.53
CA LYS A 209 23.88 2.59 -7.02
C LYS A 209 24.19 2.90 -8.47
N ALA A 210 25.47 2.92 -8.84
CA ALA A 210 25.87 3.14 -10.23
C ALA A 210 25.33 2.05 -11.16
N PHE A 211 25.26 0.81 -10.68
CA PHE A 211 24.70 -0.30 -11.42
C PHE A 211 23.16 -0.22 -11.54
N ALA A 212 22.47 0.21 -10.50
CA ALA A 212 21.03 0.48 -10.55
C ALA A 212 20.71 1.58 -11.58
N ASP A 213 21.47 2.67 -11.59
CA ASP A 213 21.32 3.74 -12.58
C ASP A 213 21.54 3.22 -14.02
N TYR A 214 22.56 2.37 -14.22
CA TYR A 214 22.81 1.73 -15.52
C TYR A 214 21.66 0.81 -15.96
N ILE A 215 21.10 0.00 -15.05
CA ILE A 215 19.96 -0.87 -15.35
C ILE A 215 18.75 -0.03 -15.76
N MET A 216 18.44 1.03 -15.02
CA MET A 216 17.34 1.92 -15.34
C MET A 216 17.50 2.57 -16.72
N GLU A 217 18.72 2.95 -17.09
CA GLU A 217 19.04 3.48 -18.42
C GLU A 217 18.82 2.42 -19.52
N VAL A 218 19.34 1.20 -19.34
CA VAL A 218 19.17 0.07 -20.29
C VAL A 218 17.70 -0.30 -20.47
N MET A 219 16.91 -0.24 -19.41
CA MET A 219 15.46 -0.47 -19.46
C MET A 219 14.66 0.69 -20.07
N GLY A 220 15.30 1.81 -20.36
CA GLY A 220 14.66 2.99 -20.92
C GLY A 220 13.76 3.72 -19.94
N ILE A 221 14.02 3.60 -18.63
CA ILE A 221 13.25 4.30 -17.59
C ILE A 221 13.58 5.81 -17.65
N ASP A 222 12.55 6.60 -17.90
CA ASP A 222 12.67 8.06 -17.94
C ASP A 222 12.86 8.64 -16.51
N ARG A 223 14.09 9.04 -16.21
CA ARG A 223 14.47 9.60 -14.90
C ARG A 223 13.84 10.97 -14.62
N SER A 224 13.24 11.61 -15.61
CA SER A 224 12.43 12.83 -15.38
C SER A 224 11.06 12.53 -14.76
N HIS A 225 10.61 11.27 -14.86
CA HIS A 225 9.34 10.78 -14.32
C HIS A 225 9.52 9.73 -13.21
N CYS A 226 10.72 9.17 -13.06
CA CYS A 226 11.01 8.12 -12.08
C CYS A 226 12.16 8.50 -11.15
N GLY A 227 11.85 8.66 -9.86
CA GLY A 227 12.84 8.86 -8.80
C GLY A 227 13.31 7.54 -8.20
N LEU A 228 14.59 7.44 -7.83
CA LEU A 228 15.15 6.32 -7.07
C LEU A 228 15.59 6.82 -5.69
N GLY A 229 15.05 6.21 -4.63
CA GLY A 229 15.41 6.46 -3.25
C GLY A 229 15.99 5.24 -2.56
N GLU A 230 16.46 5.41 -1.32
CA GLU A 230 16.95 4.33 -0.48
C GLU A 230 16.09 4.22 0.78
N THR A 231 15.68 2.98 1.12
CA THR A 231 14.90 2.67 2.32
C THR A 231 15.20 1.26 2.80
N GLU A 232 14.90 0.98 4.06
CA GLU A 232 15.10 -0.34 4.65
C GLU A 232 14.23 -1.43 4.00
N HIS A 233 13.01 -1.09 3.61
CA HIS A 233 12.08 -2.01 2.96
C HIS A 233 11.66 -1.45 1.59
N PRO A 234 12.29 -1.91 0.50
CA PRO A 234 12.01 -1.41 -0.84
C PRO A 234 10.54 -1.50 -1.24
N PHE A 235 10.06 -0.47 -1.92
CA PHE A 235 8.71 -0.39 -2.49
C PHE A 235 8.68 0.53 -3.71
N THR A 236 7.61 0.46 -4.47
CA THR A 236 7.28 1.41 -5.53
C THR A 236 6.05 2.22 -5.14
N LEU A 237 6.14 3.53 -5.27
CA LEU A 237 5.04 4.46 -5.05
C LEU A 237 4.73 5.18 -6.35
N GLU A 238 3.51 4.99 -6.85
CA GLU A 238 3.02 5.63 -8.06
C GLU A 238 2.07 6.77 -7.69
N PHE A 239 2.47 8.00 -7.93
CA PHE A 239 1.59 9.16 -7.80
C PHE A 239 0.69 9.31 -9.04
N ASN A 240 1.29 9.14 -10.21
CA ASN A 240 0.63 9.09 -11.51
C ASN A 240 1.62 8.55 -12.56
N ASN A 241 1.18 8.43 -13.82
CA ASN A 241 1.98 7.89 -14.92
C ASN A 241 3.22 8.75 -15.31
N LYS A 242 3.44 9.88 -14.63
CA LYS A 242 4.60 10.77 -14.82
C LYS A 242 5.34 11.10 -13.53
N ASP A 243 4.96 10.45 -12.44
CA ASP A 243 5.65 10.60 -11.15
C ASP A 243 5.59 9.27 -10.39
N VAL A 244 6.66 8.50 -10.52
CA VAL A 244 6.88 7.20 -9.85
C VAL A 244 8.11 7.30 -8.97
N ARG A 245 8.06 6.68 -7.77
CA ARG A 245 9.16 6.63 -6.83
C ARG A 245 9.47 5.18 -6.52
N ILE A 246 10.63 4.72 -6.98
CA ILE A 246 11.19 3.41 -6.66
C ILE A 246 12.11 3.60 -5.47
N THR A 247 12.08 2.66 -4.52
CA THR A 247 13.06 2.62 -3.44
C THR A 247 13.79 1.29 -3.47
N THR A 248 15.05 1.30 -3.07
CA THR A 248 15.91 0.12 -2.98
C THR A 248 16.66 0.10 -1.66
N ASN A 249 17.32 -1.03 -1.38
CA ASN A 249 18.22 -1.20 -0.24
C ASN A 249 19.56 -1.75 -0.75
N TYR A 250 20.67 -1.21 -0.25
CA TYR A 250 22.00 -1.64 -0.64
C TYR A 250 22.65 -2.45 0.48
N ASP A 251 22.67 -3.77 0.31
CA ASP A 251 23.38 -4.70 1.20
C ASP A 251 24.75 -5.02 0.60
N LEU A 252 25.83 -4.88 1.41
CA LEU A 252 27.21 -5.09 0.97
C LEU A 252 27.43 -6.48 0.37
N HIS A 253 26.73 -7.50 0.88
CA HIS A 253 26.90 -8.91 0.48
C HIS A 253 25.68 -9.49 -0.26
N ASN A 254 24.76 -8.65 -0.72
CA ASN A 254 23.56 -9.09 -1.42
C ASN A 254 23.18 -8.13 -2.55
N VAL A 255 23.98 -8.12 -3.61
CA VAL A 255 23.72 -7.28 -4.78
C VAL A 255 22.38 -7.60 -5.47
N ALA A 256 21.93 -8.86 -5.39
CA ALA A 256 20.68 -9.28 -5.99
C ALA A 256 19.48 -8.54 -5.40
N SER A 257 19.49 -8.26 -4.10
CA SER A 257 18.41 -7.53 -3.42
C SER A 257 18.20 -6.13 -4.00
N SER A 258 19.29 -5.37 -4.18
CA SER A 258 19.19 -4.01 -4.75
C SER A 258 18.79 -4.03 -6.23
N MET A 259 19.21 -5.03 -7.00
CA MET A 259 18.81 -5.19 -8.40
C MET A 259 17.33 -5.49 -8.56
N TYR A 260 16.80 -6.47 -7.81
CA TYR A 260 15.39 -6.85 -7.90
C TYR A 260 14.44 -5.75 -7.47
N SER A 261 14.89 -4.83 -6.61
CA SER A 261 14.07 -3.69 -6.20
C SER A 261 13.93 -2.62 -7.29
N VAL A 262 14.83 -2.62 -8.28
CA VAL A 262 14.84 -1.65 -9.40
C VAL A 262 14.19 -2.23 -10.66
N LEU A 263 14.23 -3.55 -10.81
CA LEU A 263 13.61 -4.28 -11.92
C LEU A 263 12.10 -4.46 -11.72
#